data_b97aad03edf65a96bcdbf3682103aeff
#
_entry.id   b97aad03edf65a96bcdbf3682103aeff
#
_cell.length_a   1.000
_cell.length_b   1.000
_cell.length_c   1.000
_cell.angle_alpha   90.00
_cell.angle_beta   90.00
_cell.angle_gamma   90.00
#
_symmetry.space_group_name_H-M   'P 1'
#
loop_
_entity.id
_entity.type
_entity.pdbx_description
1 polymer ?
#
loop_
_entity_poly.entity_id
_entity_poly.type
_entity_poly.pdbx_seq_one_letter_code
_entity_poly.pdbx_strand_id
1 'polypeptide(L)'
;MSTNQSQLAAAALETLHGARGLPPAEATAKLRDFVDSIGTILPPTARLADASDALRTLVNQLESVGAATDDSWEHAIETMLSFANESV
;
A
#
# COMPACT_ATOMS: atom_id res chain seq x y z
N MET A 1 -16.85 12.15 11.72
CA MET A 1 -16.04 12.38 10.75
C MET A 1 -15.29 11.30 10.35
N SER A 2 -15.68 10.70 9.47
CA SER A 2 -15.02 9.54 9.18
C SER A 2 -14.39 9.58 7.94
N THR A 3 -13.64 10.33 7.74
CA THR A 3 -13.04 10.52 6.62
C THR A 3 -12.10 9.72 6.14
N ASN A 4 -11.74 8.89 6.88
CA ASN A 4 -10.40 8.66 6.73
C ASN A 4 -10.05 7.45 5.93
N GLN A 5 -10.95 6.48 5.74
CA GLN A 5 -10.67 5.34 4.90
C GLN A 5 -10.50 5.73 3.44
N SER A 6 -11.40 6.56 2.91
CA SER A 6 -11.28 7.01 1.53
C SER A 6 -10.04 7.84 1.30
N GLN A 7 -9.74 8.73 2.24
CA GLN A 7 -8.55 9.57 2.12
C GLN A 7 -7.28 8.75 2.25
N LEU A 8 -7.26 7.78 3.16
CA LEU A 8 -6.12 6.91 3.32
C LEU A 8 -5.91 6.05 2.09
N ALA A 9 -6.99 5.51 1.53
CA ALA A 9 -6.90 4.71 0.32
C ALA A 9 -6.41 5.54 -0.86
N ALA A 10 -6.89 6.78 -0.98
CA ALA A 10 -6.43 7.67 -2.04
C ALA A 10 -4.94 7.98 -1.88
N ALA A 11 -4.50 8.25 -0.67
CA ALA A 11 -3.09 8.49 -0.39
C ALA A 11 -2.24 7.25 -0.70
N ALA A 12 -2.76 6.06 -0.38
CA ALA A 12 -2.08 4.81 -0.66
C ALA A 12 -1.93 4.57 -2.15
N LEU A 13 -2.99 4.82 -2.91
CA LEU A 13 -2.94 4.67 -4.36
C LEU A 13 -1.95 5.64 -4.98
N GLU A 14 -1.96 6.86 -4.52
CA GLU A 14 -1.02 7.86 -4.98
C GLU A 14 0.42 7.45 -4.65
N THR A 15 0.65 6.92 -3.45
CA THR A 15 1.95 6.43 -3.03
C THR A 15 2.39 5.25 -3.90
N LEU A 16 1.48 4.32 -4.20
CA LEU A 16 1.79 3.17 -5.04
C LEU A 16 2.16 3.61 -6.45
N HIS A 17 1.38 4.49 -7.04
CA HIS A 17 1.68 4.97 -8.39
C HIS A 17 2.99 5.74 -8.43
N GLY A 18 3.25 6.56 -7.43
CA GLY A 18 4.51 7.29 -7.34
C GLY A 18 5.70 6.37 -7.15
N ALA A 19 5.56 5.39 -6.25
CA ALA A 19 6.64 4.45 -5.96
C ALA A 19 6.98 3.58 -7.15
N ARG A 20 5.99 3.25 -7.97
CA ARG A 20 6.21 2.39 -9.13
C ARG A 20 7.22 2.99 -10.11
N GLY A 21 7.30 4.30 -10.15
CA GLY A 21 8.24 4.97 -11.03
C GLY A 21 9.61 5.28 -10.40
N LEU A 22 9.80 4.93 -9.13
CA LEU A 22 11.03 5.24 -8.42
C LEU A 22 12.02 4.06 -8.44
N PRO A 23 13.32 4.34 -8.21
CA PRO A 23 14.28 3.27 -8.00
C PRO A 23 13.87 2.39 -6.81
N PRO A 24 14.28 1.12 -6.78
CA PRO A 24 13.85 0.20 -5.73
C PRO A 24 14.08 0.67 -4.31
N ALA A 25 15.24 1.29 -4.04
CA ALA A 25 15.53 1.75 -2.70
C ALA A 25 14.56 2.84 -2.23
N GLU A 26 14.25 3.78 -3.11
CA GLU A 26 13.33 4.86 -2.78
C GLU A 26 11.89 4.36 -2.70
N ALA A 27 11.52 3.47 -3.59
CA ALA A 27 10.20 2.85 -3.57
C ALA A 27 9.99 2.08 -2.27
N THR A 28 10.99 1.31 -1.84
CA THR A 28 10.94 0.54 -0.61
C THR A 28 10.73 1.47 0.59
N ALA A 29 11.51 2.53 0.68
CA ALA A 29 11.41 3.47 1.79
C ALA A 29 10.04 4.12 1.84
N LYS A 30 9.52 4.52 0.69
CA LYS A 30 8.22 5.18 0.61
C LYS A 30 7.09 4.25 1.02
N LEU A 31 7.11 3.02 0.53
CA LEU A 31 6.09 2.04 0.87
C LEU A 31 6.16 1.63 2.33
N ARG A 32 7.36 1.46 2.87
CA ARG A 32 7.54 1.10 4.27
C ARG A 32 7.01 2.18 5.20
N ASP A 33 7.30 3.44 4.90
CA ASP A 33 6.78 4.56 5.67
C ASP A 33 5.25 4.55 5.67
N PHE A 34 4.66 4.27 4.52
CA PHE A 34 3.22 4.25 4.40
C PHE A 34 2.61 3.10 5.20
N VAL A 35 3.19 1.92 5.13
CA VAL A 35 2.72 0.76 5.90
C VAL A 35 2.78 1.04 7.40
N ASP A 36 3.87 1.66 7.87
CA ASP A 36 4.00 2.02 9.27
C ASP A 36 2.92 3.03 9.68
N SER A 37 2.64 3.99 8.82
CA SER A 37 1.60 4.99 9.08
C SER A 37 0.22 4.38 9.20
N ILE A 38 -0.10 3.42 8.32
CA ILE A 38 -1.38 2.74 8.36
C ILE A 38 -1.60 2.08 9.71
N GLY A 39 -0.58 1.43 10.22
CA GLY A 39 -0.68 0.69 11.47
C GLY A 39 -0.96 1.56 12.68
N THR A 40 -0.69 2.86 12.59
CA THR A 40 -0.91 3.76 13.71
C THR A 40 -2.17 4.60 13.59
N ILE A 41 -2.73 4.70 12.40
CA ILE A 41 -3.84 5.60 12.16
C ILE A 41 -5.21 4.96 12.32
N LEU A 42 -5.38 3.75 11.85
CA LEU A 42 -6.68 3.11 11.83
C LEU A 42 -6.70 1.81 12.61
N PRO A 43 -7.84 1.48 13.19
CA PRO A 43 -7.99 0.15 13.79
C PRO A 43 -7.92 -0.90 12.67
N PRO A 44 -7.34 -2.06 12.94
CA PRO A 44 -7.20 -3.08 11.92
C PRO A 44 -8.54 -3.68 11.53
N THR A 45 -8.80 -3.70 10.25
CA THR A 45 -9.94 -4.43 9.69
C THR A 45 -9.37 -5.50 8.78
N ALA A 46 -10.18 -6.45 8.36
CA ALA A 46 -9.71 -7.52 7.48
C ALA A 46 -9.19 -6.95 6.15
N ARG A 47 -9.90 -5.98 5.60
CA ARG A 47 -9.47 -5.37 4.33
C ARG A 47 -8.20 -4.57 4.48
N LEU A 48 -8.07 -3.86 5.60
CA LEU A 48 -6.85 -3.11 5.86
C LEU A 48 -5.66 -4.05 6.06
N ALA A 49 -5.88 -5.17 6.74
CA ALA A 49 -4.84 -6.17 6.92
C ALA A 49 -4.38 -6.75 5.58
N ASP A 50 -5.33 -7.05 4.70
CA ASP A 50 -5.01 -7.57 3.36
C ASP A 50 -4.21 -6.55 2.56
N ALA A 51 -4.60 -5.29 2.61
CA ALA A 51 -3.89 -4.22 1.92
C ALA A 51 -2.48 -4.05 2.47
N SER A 52 -2.33 -4.08 3.78
CA SER A 52 -1.03 -3.98 4.43
C SER A 52 -0.12 -5.15 4.05
N ASP A 53 -0.67 -6.36 4.01
CA ASP A 53 0.10 -7.54 3.63
C ASP A 53 0.57 -7.44 2.17
N ALA A 54 -0.29 -6.94 1.28
CA ALA A 54 0.10 -6.76 -0.11
C ALA A 54 1.24 -5.75 -0.24
N LEU A 55 1.18 -4.66 0.53
CA LEU A 55 2.25 -3.67 0.54
C LEU A 55 3.54 -4.24 1.09
N ARG A 56 3.46 -5.04 2.15
CA ARG A 56 4.64 -5.69 2.71
C ARG A 56 5.26 -6.67 1.74
N THR A 57 4.44 -7.39 0.99
CA THR A 57 4.93 -8.30 -0.04
C THR A 57 5.71 -7.53 -1.11
N LEU A 58 5.18 -6.37 -1.53
CA LEU A 58 5.90 -5.51 -2.45
C LEU A 58 7.25 -5.08 -1.90
N VAL A 59 7.25 -4.62 -0.66
CA VAL A 59 8.48 -4.18 0.01
C VAL A 59 9.50 -5.31 0.05
N ASN A 60 9.05 -6.51 0.41
CA ASN A 60 9.93 -7.66 0.48
C ASN A 60 10.51 -8.02 -0.88
N GLN A 61 9.72 -7.94 -1.94
CA GLN A 61 10.23 -8.20 -3.27
C GLN A 61 11.26 -7.16 -3.69
N LEU A 62 10.99 -5.90 -3.41
CA LEU A 62 11.92 -4.83 -3.74
C LEU A 62 13.23 -4.98 -2.98
N GLU A 63 13.17 -5.40 -1.73
CA GLU A 63 14.38 -5.59 -0.94
C GLU A 63 15.16 -6.84 -1.32
N SER A 64 14.45 -7.92 -1.64
CA SER A 64 15.11 -9.20 -1.92
C SER A 64 15.62 -9.31 -3.35
N VAL A 65 14.85 -8.84 -4.28
CA VAL A 65 15.15 -9.03 -5.71
C VAL A 65 15.56 -7.72 -6.37
N GLY A 66 15.25 -6.62 -5.76
CA GLY A 66 15.52 -5.30 -6.33
C GLY A 66 14.45 -4.81 -7.27
N ALA A 67 13.39 -5.56 -7.44
CA ALA A 67 12.26 -5.16 -8.29
C ALA A 67 11.05 -5.98 -7.94
N ALA A 68 9.87 -5.41 -8.12
CA ALA A 68 8.61 -6.13 -7.95
C ALA A 68 7.98 -6.31 -9.32
N THR A 69 7.23 -7.39 -9.48
CA THR A 69 6.57 -7.66 -10.75
C THR A 69 5.35 -6.76 -10.91
N ASP A 70 4.91 -6.59 -12.14
CA ASP A 70 3.71 -5.82 -12.41
C ASP A 70 2.50 -6.43 -11.70
N ASP A 71 2.42 -7.75 -11.63
CA ASP A 71 1.34 -8.45 -10.92
C ASP A 71 1.32 -8.06 -9.45
N SER A 72 2.47 -7.95 -8.82
CA SER A 72 2.55 -7.55 -7.42
C SER A 72 2.05 -6.12 -7.22
N TRP A 73 2.44 -5.21 -8.11
CA TRP A 73 1.96 -3.84 -8.06
C TRP A 73 0.45 -3.77 -8.24
N GLU A 74 -0.07 -4.51 -9.23
CA GLU A 74 -1.50 -4.52 -9.49
C GLU A 74 -2.28 -5.14 -8.34
N HIS A 75 -1.76 -6.19 -7.74
CA HIS A 75 -2.41 -6.81 -6.59
C HIS A 75 -2.52 -5.83 -5.42
N ALA A 76 -1.45 -5.09 -5.14
CA ALA A 76 -1.47 -4.09 -4.08
C ALA A 76 -2.50 -2.98 -4.39
N ILE A 77 -2.55 -2.53 -5.63
CA ILE A 77 -3.51 -1.51 -6.04
C ILE A 77 -4.94 -2.03 -5.90
N GLU A 78 -5.20 -3.25 -6.37
CA GLU A 78 -6.53 -3.84 -6.27
C GLU A 78 -6.97 -4.03 -4.82
N THR A 79 -6.07 -4.48 -3.96
CA THR A 79 -6.36 -4.67 -2.56
C THR A 79 -6.69 -3.34 -1.90
N MET A 80 -5.98 -2.31 -2.27
CA MET A 80 -6.22 -0.98 -1.73
C MET A 80 -7.55 -0.40 -2.24
N LEU A 81 -7.90 -0.68 -3.51
CA LEU A 81 -9.18 -0.27 -4.05
C LEU A 81 -10.34 -0.98 -3.33
N SER A 82 -10.16 -2.26 -3.01
CA SER A 82 -11.16 -3.00 -2.23
C SER A 82 -11.34 -2.39 -0.84
N PHE A 83 -10.25 -1.97 -0.22
CA PHE A 83 -10.31 -1.29 1.06
C PHE A 83 -11.06 0.05 0.93
N ALA A 84 -10.80 0.79 -0.13
CA ALA A 84 -11.48 2.05 -0.38
C ALA A 84 -12.99 1.84 -0.56
N ASN A 85 -13.36 0.79 -1.29
CA ASN A 85 -14.75 0.49 -1.53
C ASN A 85 -15.48 0.06 -0.26
N GLU A 86 -14.77 -0.55 0.67
CA GLU A 86 -15.37 -0.95 1.93
C GLU A 86 -15.84 0.25 2.74
N SER A 87 -15.22 1.38 2.56
CA SER A 87 -15.55 2.56 3.32
C SER A 87 -16.83 3.26 2.84
N VAL A 88 -17.41 2.83 1.75
CA VAL A 88 -18.63 3.41 1.18
C VAL A 88 -19.92 2.68 1.64
#